data_d0a77809eac2b7e33db66c9a32063d17
#
_entry.id   d0a77809eac2b7e33db66c9a32063d17
#
_cell.length_a   1.000
_cell.length_b   1.000
_cell.length_c   1.000
_cell.angle_alpha   90.00
_cell.angle_beta   90.00
_cell.angle_gamma   90.00
#
_symmetry.space_group_name_H-M   'P 1'
#
loop_
_entity.id
_entity.type
_entity.pdbx_description
1 polymer ?
#
loop_
_entity_poly.entity_id
_entity_poly.type
_entity_poly.pdbx_seq_one_letter_code
_entity_poly.pdbx_strand_id
1 'polypeptide(L)'
;MRTPLKKENVLQHFAYTWWAYLLAAVLILFSWSMIYNATEYVPPDKTLQITLVGNFVSQDVLDYYTEKAQEEFPEMEKITVDNIPLDFTGEGDYSGYTKLTVVISVGEGDIYLLNRDLLVGYSSMQAFMPLDDEVAERYLESGTVSTEDARQLIARRTVFP
;
A
#
# COMPACT_ATOMS: atom_id res chain seq x y z
N MET A 1 50.68 34.32 1.19
CA MET A 1 50.52 34.79 2.59
C MET A 1 49.57 33.83 3.30
N ARG A 2 50.06 33.00 4.22
CA ARG A 2 49.21 32.12 5.05
C ARG A 2 48.94 32.86 6.34
N THR A 3 47.73 33.37 6.51
CA THR A 3 47.28 33.95 7.78
C THR A 3 47.19 32.85 8.83
N PRO A 4 47.87 32.98 9.98
CA PRO A 4 47.78 31.98 11.03
C PRO A 4 46.36 31.99 11.62
N LEU A 5 45.73 30.80 11.64
CA LEU A 5 44.42 30.59 12.27
C LEU A 5 44.58 30.76 13.79
N LYS A 6 44.33 31.97 14.30
CA LYS A 6 44.25 32.21 15.74
C LYS A 6 42.93 31.65 16.26
N LYS A 7 42.93 30.91 17.37
CA LYS A 7 41.75 30.35 18.04
C LYS A 7 40.65 31.39 18.27
N GLU A 8 41.00 32.61 18.56
CA GLU A 8 40.10 33.74 18.77
C GLU A 8 39.27 34.09 17.53
N ASN A 9 39.88 34.07 16.35
CA ASN A 9 39.21 34.35 15.08
C ASN A 9 38.22 33.25 14.70
N VAL A 10 38.54 31.99 15.04
CA VAL A 10 37.64 30.84 14.79
C VAL A 10 36.45 30.89 15.69
N LEU A 11 36.61 31.19 16.97
CA LEU A 11 35.52 31.35 17.94
C LEU A 11 34.60 32.53 17.57
N GLN A 12 35.17 33.65 17.15
CA GLN A 12 34.42 34.83 16.74
C GLN A 12 33.64 34.58 15.44
N HIS A 13 34.25 33.87 14.50
CA HIS A 13 33.56 33.44 13.26
C HIS A 13 32.41 32.48 13.56
N PHE A 14 32.62 31.52 14.45
CA PHE A 14 31.57 30.59 14.87
C PHE A 14 30.41 31.31 15.60
N ALA A 15 30.71 32.24 16.48
CA ALA A 15 29.71 32.99 17.22
C ALA A 15 28.83 33.89 16.32
N TYR A 16 29.38 34.39 15.21
CA TYR A 16 28.63 35.25 14.30
C TYR A 16 27.99 34.50 13.14
N THR A 17 28.55 33.36 12.74
CA THR A 17 28.17 32.63 11.52
C THR A 17 27.44 31.30 11.82
N TRP A 18 27.18 30.97 13.10
CA TRP A 18 26.55 29.70 13.48
C TRP A 18 25.19 29.49 12.80
N TRP A 19 24.44 30.56 12.55
CA TRP A 19 23.18 30.56 11.83
C TRP A 19 23.35 30.06 10.38
N ALA A 20 24.40 30.47 9.71
CA ALA A 20 24.69 30.02 8.35
C ALA A 20 25.01 28.52 8.30
N TYR A 21 25.71 28.00 9.30
CA TYR A 21 25.99 26.56 9.41
C TYR A 21 24.72 25.77 9.70
N LEU A 22 23.82 26.31 10.56
CA LEU A 22 22.52 25.69 10.84
C LEU A 22 21.65 25.68 9.58
N LEU A 23 21.59 26.77 8.85
CA LEU A 23 20.86 26.87 7.59
C LEU A 23 21.43 25.93 6.53
N ALA A 24 22.76 25.84 6.41
CA ALA A 24 23.40 24.90 5.51
C ALA A 24 23.11 23.44 5.87
N ALA A 25 23.12 23.09 7.15
CA ALA A 25 22.75 21.73 7.61
C ALA A 25 21.30 21.39 7.27
N VAL A 26 20.37 22.33 7.48
CA VAL A 26 18.96 22.15 7.11
C VAL A 26 18.79 21.97 5.61
N LEU A 27 19.49 22.76 4.79
CA LEU A 27 19.45 22.61 3.32
C LEU A 27 20.00 21.28 2.86
N ILE A 28 21.08 20.79 3.48
CA ILE A 28 21.67 19.49 3.15
C ILE A 28 20.67 18.36 3.49
N LEU A 29 20.06 18.40 4.69
CA LEU A 29 19.08 17.42 5.11
C LEU A 29 17.83 17.44 4.21
N PHE A 30 17.37 18.63 3.85
CA PHE A 30 16.23 18.80 2.95
C PHE A 30 16.54 18.26 1.54
N SER A 31 17.72 18.60 1.00
CA SER A 31 18.16 18.09 -0.31
C SER A 31 18.33 16.57 -0.29
N TRP A 32 18.89 16.01 0.78
CA TRP A 32 19.00 14.56 0.97
C TRP A 32 17.64 13.88 1.00
N SER A 33 16.70 14.43 1.78
CA SER A 33 15.34 13.92 1.84
C SER A 33 14.64 13.98 0.48
N MET A 34 14.84 15.06 -0.27
CA MET A 34 14.26 15.21 -1.60
C MET A 34 14.82 14.20 -2.61
N ILE A 35 16.16 13.99 -2.59
CA ILE A 35 16.82 13.01 -3.46
C ILE A 35 16.38 11.60 -3.08
N TYR A 36 16.33 11.27 -1.79
CA TYR A 36 15.89 9.96 -1.29
C TYR A 36 14.46 9.64 -1.76
N ASN A 37 13.51 10.56 -1.55
CA ASN A 37 12.14 10.39 -2.01
C ASN A 37 12.04 10.29 -3.54
N ALA A 38 12.83 11.03 -4.30
CA ALA A 38 12.82 10.98 -5.75
C ALA A 38 13.42 9.67 -6.31
N THR A 39 14.35 9.05 -5.57
CA THR A 39 15.02 7.81 -6.01
C THR A 39 14.21 6.57 -5.64
N GLU A 40 13.43 6.61 -4.55
CA GLU A 40 12.56 5.51 -4.11
C GLU A 40 11.12 5.63 -4.65
N TYR A 41 10.83 6.67 -5.43
CA TYR A 41 9.50 6.81 -6.02
C TYR A 41 9.28 5.75 -7.09
N VAL A 42 8.55 4.72 -6.74
CA VAL A 42 8.03 3.74 -7.70
C VAL A 42 6.71 4.27 -8.24
N PRO A 43 6.55 4.39 -9.57
CA PRO A 43 5.30 4.84 -10.16
C PRO A 43 4.12 3.94 -9.75
N PRO A 44 2.90 4.48 -9.57
CA PRO A 44 1.74 3.69 -9.17
C PRO A 44 1.39 2.55 -10.12
N ASP A 45 1.69 2.68 -11.40
CA ASP A 45 1.49 1.67 -12.44
C ASP A 45 2.44 0.46 -12.32
N LYS A 46 3.47 0.56 -11.49
CA LYS A 46 4.44 -0.49 -11.21
C LYS A 46 4.43 -0.97 -9.76
N THR A 47 3.46 -0.53 -8.99
CA THR A 47 3.22 -1.00 -7.63
C THR A 47 1.98 -1.88 -7.60
N LEU A 48 2.02 -2.96 -6.83
CA LEU A 48 0.88 -3.81 -6.58
C LEU A 48 0.70 -3.99 -5.08
N GLN A 49 -0.45 -3.58 -4.57
CA GLN A 49 -0.78 -3.74 -3.16
C GLN A 49 -1.90 -4.75 -2.98
N ILE A 50 -1.60 -5.84 -2.28
CA ILE A 50 -2.53 -6.92 -1.96
C ILE A 50 -2.89 -6.85 -0.49
N THR A 51 -4.16 -6.69 -0.16
CA THR A 51 -4.65 -6.61 1.22
C THR A 51 -5.40 -7.88 1.59
N LEU A 52 -4.85 -8.64 2.54
CA LEU A 52 -5.49 -9.81 3.14
C LEU A 52 -6.39 -9.35 4.29
N VAL A 53 -7.67 -9.68 4.24
CA VAL A 53 -8.62 -9.32 5.31
C VAL A 53 -9.15 -10.58 5.98
N GLY A 54 -8.82 -10.76 7.24
CA GLY A 54 -9.22 -11.95 7.97
C GLY A 54 -8.41 -12.15 9.26
N ASN A 55 -8.16 -13.39 9.61
CA ASN A 55 -7.37 -13.70 10.79
C ASN A 55 -5.98 -13.05 10.72
N PHE A 56 -5.39 -12.83 11.89
CA PHE A 56 -4.02 -12.35 11.98
C PHE A 56 -3.05 -13.28 11.25
N VAL A 57 -2.24 -12.71 10.38
CA VAL A 57 -1.18 -13.40 9.64
C VAL A 57 0.17 -12.87 10.13
N SER A 58 1.12 -13.76 10.42
CA SER A 58 2.45 -13.35 10.84
C SER A 58 3.23 -12.70 9.70
N GLN A 59 4.18 -11.84 10.04
CA GLN A 59 4.99 -11.12 9.06
C GLN A 59 5.76 -12.07 8.14
N ASP A 60 6.31 -13.16 8.67
CA ASP A 60 7.04 -14.16 7.88
C ASP A 60 6.20 -14.76 6.74
N VAL A 61 4.89 -14.92 6.99
CA VAL A 61 3.96 -15.44 5.98
C VAL A 61 3.62 -14.38 4.95
N LEU A 62 3.47 -13.12 5.37
CA LEU A 62 3.26 -12.00 4.44
C LEU A 62 4.48 -11.80 3.53
N ASP A 63 5.68 -11.88 4.09
CA ASP A 63 6.93 -11.77 3.33
C ASP A 63 7.05 -12.93 2.31
N TYR A 64 6.68 -14.14 2.70
CA TYR A 64 6.64 -15.29 1.79
C TYR A 64 5.66 -15.06 0.61
N TYR A 65 4.46 -14.55 0.88
CA TYR A 65 3.50 -14.24 -0.18
C TYR A 65 3.94 -13.06 -1.05
N THR A 66 4.64 -12.08 -0.48
CA THR A 66 5.23 -10.96 -1.22
C THR A 66 6.30 -11.47 -2.20
N GLU A 67 7.19 -12.36 -1.74
CA GLU A 67 8.21 -12.98 -2.58
C GLU A 67 7.59 -13.81 -3.72
N LYS A 68 6.58 -14.61 -3.40
CA LYS A 68 5.84 -15.41 -4.40
C LYS A 68 5.11 -14.54 -5.42
N ALA A 69 4.49 -13.46 -4.98
CA ALA A 69 3.84 -12.51 -5.88
C ALA A 69 4.86 -11.81 -6.78
N GLN A 70 6.05 -11.48 -6.26
CA GLN A 70 7.13 -10.89 -7.05
C GLN A 70 7.68 -11.87 -8.12
N GLU A 71 7.69 -13.18 -7.85
CA GLU A 71 8.06 -14.19 -8.83
C GLU A 71 7.02 -14.29 -9.97
N GLU A 72 5.72 -14.16 -9.64
CA GLU A 72 4.62 -14.29 -10.59
C GLU A 72 4.41 -13.03 -11.44
N PHE A 73 4.70 -11.85 -10.86
CA PHE A 73 4.52 -10.54 -11.52
C PHE A 73 5.87 -9.78 -11.63
N PRO A 74 6.80 -10.26 -12.47
CA PRO A 74 8.13 -9.67 -12.59
C PRO A 74 8.12 -8.25 -13.20
N GLU A 75 7.02 -7.82 -13.82
CA GLU A 75 6.83 -6.48 -14.35
C GLU A 75 6.58 -5.42 -13.26
N MET A 76 6.16 -5.85 -12.06
CA MET A 76 5.95 -4.96 -10.93
C MET A 76 7.27 -4.69 -10.20
N GLU A 77 7.59 -3.41 -10.00
CA GLU A 77 8.80 -3.01 -9.27
C GLU A 77 8.66 -3.15 -7.76
N LYS A 78 7.42 -3.00 -7.27
CA LYS A 78 7.13 -3.11 -5.84
C LYS A 78 5.80 -3.83 -5.62
N ILE A 79 5.85 -4.94 -4.90
CA ILE A 79 4.66 -5.64 -4.41
C ILE A 79 4.64 -5.56 -2.88
N THR A 80 3.49 -5.25 -2.32
CA THR A 80 3.28 -5.20 -0.87
C THR A 80 2.07 -6.05 -0.53
N VAL A 81 2.23 -6.97 0.42
CA VAL A 81 1.14 -7.79 0.94
C VAL A 81 0.90 -7.39 2.38
N ASP A 82 -0.26 -6.78 2.64
CA ASP A 82 -0.66 -6.31 3.97
C ASP A 82 -1.78 -7.16 4.55
N ASN A 83 -1.87 -7.21 5.88
CA ASN A 83 -2.95 -7.88 6.59
C ASN A 83 -3.77 -6.89 7.42
N ILE A 84 -5.08 -6.93 7.24
CA ILE A 84 -6.04 -6.29 8.14
C ILE A 84 -6.69 -7.41 8.96
N PRO A 85 -6.27 -7.62 10.21
CA PRO A 85 -6.87 -8.64 11.05
C PRO A 85 -8.30 -8.26 11.40
N LEU A 86 -9.23 -9.20 11.19
CA LEU A 86 -10.62 -9.11 11.60
C LEU A 86 -10.99 -10.36 12.38
N ASP A 87 -11.49 -10.17 13.60
CA ASP A 87 -12.07 -11.26 14.38
C ASP A 87 -13.55 -11.42 14.01
N PHE A 88 -13.86 -12.50 13.29
CA PHE A 88 -15.21 -12.84 12.90
C PHE A 88 -16.01 -13.56 14.01
N THR A 89 -15.37 -13.87 15.14
CA THR A 89 -15.95 -14.69 16.20
C THR A 89 -16.39 -13.90 17.43
N GLY A 90 -15.96 -12.64 17.55
CA GLY A 90 -16.13 -11.83 18.74
C GLY A 90 -16.93 -10.54 18.57
N GLU A 91 -17.51 -10.09 19.68
CA GLU A 91 -18.11 -8.77 19.77
C GLU A 91 -17.01 -7.72 19.68
N GLY A 92 -16.88 -7.06 18.51
CA GLY A 92 -16.31 -5.74 18.49
C GLY A 92 -14.89 -5.56 18.01
N ASP A 93 -14.46 -6.19 16.92
CA ASP A 93 -13.28 -5.70 16.22
C ASP A 93 -13.60 -4.45 15.37
N TYR A 94 -14.10 -3.42 16.07
CA TYR A 94 -14.43 -2.13 15.46
C TYR A 94 -13.21 -1.50 14.79
N SER A 95 -12.01 -1.78 15.29
CA SER A 95 -10.78 -1.18 14.75
C SER A 95 -10.43 -1.75 13.39
N GLY A 96 -10.53 -3.05 13.18
CA GLY A 96 -10.28 -3.72 11.92
C GLY A 96 -11.30 -3.31 10.84
N TYR A 97 -12.59 -3.28 11.20
CA TYR A 97 -13.63 -2.79 10.29
C TYR A 97 -13.46 -1.33 9.92
N THR A 98 -13.10 -0.48 10.88
CA THR A 98 -12.83 0.94 10.61
C THR A 98 -11.63 1.09 9.68
N LYS A 99 -10.52 0.37 9.94
CA LYS A 99 -9.35 0.39 9.08
C LYS A 99 -9.70 -0.05 7.67
N LEU A 100 -10.41 -1.17 7.50
CA LEU A 100 -10.83 -1.68 6.20
C LEU A 100 -11.68 -0.66 5.44
N THR A 101 -12.67 -0.07 6.11
CA THR A 101 -13.55 0.93 5.50
C THR A 101 -12.77 2.17 5.06
N VAL A 102 -11.81 2.64 5.86
CA VAL A 102 -10.97 3.78 5.50
C VAL A 102 -10.10 3.45 4.28
N VAL A 103 -9.40 2.30 4.30
CA VAL A 103 -8.51 1.86 3.21
C VAL A 103 -9.27 1.76 1.89
N ILE A 104 -10.46 1.12 1.91
CA ILE A 104 -11.32 1.02 0.73
C ILE A 104 -11.82 2.41 0.28
N SER A 105 -12.21 3.29 1.21
CA SER A 105 -12.76 4.62 0.88
C SER A 105 -11.72 5.56 0.28
N VAL A 106 -10.45 5.40 0.69
CA VAL A 106 -9.33 6.18 0.14
C VAL A 106 -8.86 5.61 -1.21
N GLY A 107 -9.25 4.36 -1.53
CA GLY A 107 -8.80 3.65 -2.73
C GLY A 107 -7.35 3.19 -2.60
N GLU A 108 -6.90 2.91 -1.37
CA GLU A 108 -5.58 2.34 -1.10
C GLU A 108 -5.65 0.82 -1.25
N GLY A 109 -4.79 0.28 -2.10
CA GLY A 109 -4.76 -1.16 -2.42
C GLY A 109 -5.46 -1.52 -3.72
N ASP A 110 -4.84 -2.44 -4.46
CA ASP A 110 -5.29 -2.87 -5.78
C ASP A 110 -6.14 -4.14 -5.70
N ILE A 111 -5.74 -5.07 -4.83
CA ILE A 111 -6.41 -6.37 -4.68
C ILE A 111 -6.77 -6.60 -3.22
N TYR A 112 -8.03 -6.94 -2.97
CA TYR A 112 -8.52 -7.30 -1.65
C TYR A 112 -8.94 -8.77 -1.61
N LEU A 113 -8.36 -9.52 -0.67
CA LEU A 113 -8.76 -10.89 -0.37
C LEU A 113 -9.69 -10.86 0.84
N LEU A 114 -10.99 -10.93 0.58
CA LEU A 114 -12.06 -10.79 1.54
C LEU A 114 -12.81 -12.12 1.71
N ASN A 115 -13.41 -12.33 2.87
CA ASN A 115 -14.43 -13.37 2.98
C ASN A 115 -15.69 -12.98 2.18
N ARG A 116 -16.57 -13.98 1.93
CA ARG A 116 -17.75 -13.79 1.09
C ARG A 116 -18.70 -12.72 1.63
N ASP A 117 -18.90 -12.67 2.93
CA ASP A 117 -19.87 -11.76 3.55
C ASP A 117 -19.44 -10.30 3.43
N LEU A 118 -18.13 -10.04 3.65
CA LEU A 118 -17.53 -8.72 3.44
C LEU A 118 -17.57 -8.32 1.96
N LEU A 119 -17.22 -9.25 1.07
CA LEU A 119 -17.24 -8.99 -0.37
C LEU A 119 -18.66 -8.57 -0.82
N VAL A 120 -19.68 -9.28 -0.40
CA VAL A 120 -21.08 -8.96 -0.71
C VAL A 120 -21.48 -7.61 -0.11
N GLY A 121 -21.09 -7.34 1.14
CA GLY A 121 -21.39 -6.08 1.81
C GLY A 121 -20.79 -4.88 1.06
N TYR A 122 -19.49 -4.89 0.82
CA TYR A 122 -18.80 -3.78 0.14
C TYR A 122 -19.15 -3.66 -1.34
N SER A 123 -19.41 -4.78 -2.04
CA SER A 123 -19.88 -4.75 -3.44
C SER A 123 -21.25 -4.09 -3.56
N SER A 124 -22.15 -4.29 -2.58
CA SER A 124 -23.45 -3.62 -2.57
C SER A 124 -23.34 -2.10 -2.40
N MET A 125 -22.25 -1.62 -1.81
CA MET A 125 -21.91 -0.20 -1.65
C MET A 125 -21.13 0.36 -2.86
N GLN A 126 -20.95 -0.45 -3.92
CA GLN A 126 -20.14 -0.06 -5.10
C GLN A 126 -18.67 0.29 -4.76
N ALA A 127 -18.14 -0.34 -3.71
CA ALA A 127 -16.78 -0.09 -3.24
C ALA A 127 -15.69 -0.65 -4.16
N PHE A 128 -16.04 -1.61 -5.03
CA PHE A 128 -15.11 -2.25 -5.95
C PHE A 128 -15.46 -1.96 -7.39
N MET A 129 -14.44 -1.90 -8.23
CA MET A 129 -14.61 -1.78 -9.68
C MET A 129 -15.21 -3.09 -10.24
N PRO A 130 -16.25 -3.03 -11.07
CA PRO A 130 -16.78 -4.21 -11.73
C PRO A 130 -15.72 -4.79 -12.67
N LEU A 131 -15.53 -6.10 -12.62
CA LEU A 131 -14.71 -6.81 -13.60
C LEU A 131 -15.43 -6.83 -14.95
N ASP A 132 -14.69 -6.61 -16.03
CA ASP A 132 -15.20 -6.76 -17.38
C ASP A 132 -15.62 -8.20 -17.65
N ASP A 133 -16.66 -8.38 -18.50
CA ASP A 133 -17.22 -9.69 -18.80
C ASP A 133 -16.15 -10.63 -19.38
N GLU A 134 -15.21 -10.10 -20.18
CA GLU A 134 -14.09 -10.85 -20.77
C GLU A 134 -13.14 -11.39 -19.69
N VAL A 135 -12.85 -10.63 -18.65
CA VAL A 135 -12.03 -11.06 -17.51
C VAL A 135 -12.78 -12.13 -16.71
N ALA A 136 -14.07 -11.93 -16.45
CA ALA A 136 -14.91 -12.88 -15.74
C ALA A 136 -14.99 -14.22 -16.48
N GLU A 137 -15.17 -14.24 -17.81
CA GLU A 137 -15.19 -15.43 -18.65
C GLU A 137 -13.85 -16.17 -18.59
N ARG A 138 -12.72 -15.47 -18.65
CA ARG A 138 -11.37 -16.06 -18.57
C ARG A 138 -11.13 -16.78 -17.25
N TYR A 139 -11.61 -16.22 -16.12
CA TYR A 139 -11.54 -16.87 -14.80
C TYR A 139 -12.45 -18.10 -14.71
N LEU A 140 -13.60 -18.10 -15.36
CA LEU A 140 -14.51 -19.24 -15.47
C LEU A 140 -13.88 -20.39 -16.24
N GLU A 141 -13.23 -20.09 -17.36
CA GLU A 141 -12.54 -21.09 -18.20
C GLU A 141 -11.34 -21.70 -17.49
N SER A 142 -10.64 -20.96 -16.63
CA SER A 142 -9.51 -21.46 -15.86
C SER A 142 -9.89 -22.47 -14.76
N GLY A 143 -11.18 -22.63 -14.46
CA GLY A 143 -11.69 -23.53 -13.42
C GLY A 143 -11.34 -23.14 -11.98
N THR A 144 -10.78 -21.95 -11.79
CA THR A 144 -10.34 -21.46 -10.48
C THR A 144 -11.50 -21.03 -9.60
N VAL A 145 -12.63 -20.67 -10.21
CA VAL A 145 -13.87 -20.28 -9.51
C VAL A 145 -14.98 -21.26 -9.87
N SER A 146 -15.78 -21.69 -8.89
CA SER A 146 -16.92 -22.54 -9.20
C SER A 146 -17.91 -21.79 -10.09
N THR A 147 -18.43 -22.49 -11.10
CA THR A 147 -19.38 -21.91 -12.09
C THR A 147 -20.63 -21.31 -11.41
N GLU A 148 -20.98 -21.81 -10.24
CA GLU A 148 -22.14 -21.36 -9.45
C GLU A 148 -21.86 -20.01 -8.76
N ASP A 149 -20.65 -19.84 -8.18
CA ASP A 149 -20.25 -18.59 -7.52
C ASP A 149 -20.06 -17.46 -8.53
N ALA A 150 -19.49 -17.75 -9.69
CA ALA A 150 -19.33 -16.79 -10.76
C ALA A 150 -20.68 -16.37 -11.38
N ARG A 151 -21.61 -17.32 -11.59
CA ARG A 151 -22.98 -16.99 -12.05
C ARG A 151 -23.75 -16.12 -11.06
N GLN A 152 -23.54 -16.30 -9.75
CA GLN A 152 -24.15 -15.45 -8.73
C GLN A 152 -23.56 -14.03 -8.73
N LEU A 153 -22.26 -13.89 -9.01
CA LEU A 153 -21.60 -12.57 -9.16
C LEU A 153 -22.09 -11.84 -10.42
N ILE A 154 -22.24 -12.54 -11.54
CA ILE A 154 -22.75 -11.99 -12.81
C ILE A 154 -24.25 -11.70 -12.71
N ALA A 155 -25.06 -12.59 -12.12
CA ALA A 155 -26.50 -12.40 -12.00
C ALA A 155 -26.87 -11.20 -11.10
N ARG A 156 -26.06 -10.85 -10.10
CA ARG A 156 -26.30 -9.65 -9.29
C ARG A 156 -26.02 -8.35 -10.04
N ARG A 157 -25.17 -8.36 -11.08
CA ARG A 157 -24.91 -7.20 -11.93
C ARG A 157 -26.11 -6.79 -12.79
N THR A 158 -26.97 -7.74 -13.15
CA THR A 158 -28.18 -7.50 -13.98
C THR A 158 -29.39 -6.97 -13.22
N VAL A 159 -29.32 -6.86 -11.90
CA VAL A 159 -30.47 -6.44 -11.05
C VAL A 159 -30.41 -4.96 -10.66
N PHE A 160 -29.33 -4.24 -10.98
CA PHE A 160 -29.23 -2.79 -10.74
C PHE A 160 -29.28 -2.03 -12.07
N PRO A 161 -30.33 -1.19 -12.29
CA PRO A 161 -30.45 -0.32 -13.45
C PRO A 161 -29.42 0.81 -13.41
#